data_cce93a8ba3ea6dec3c83729664dc11ae
#
_entry.id   cce93a8ba3ea6dec3c83729664dc11ae
#
_cell.length_a   1.000
_cell.length_b   1.000
_cell.length_c   1.000
_cell.angle_alpha   90.00
_cell.angle_beta   90.00
_cell.angle_gamma   90.00
#
_symmetry.space_group_name_H-M   'P 1'
#
loop_
_entity.id
_entity.type
_entity.pdbx_description
1 polymer ?
#
loop_
_entity_poly.entity_id
_entity_poly.type
_entity_poly.pdbx_seq_one_letter_code
_entity_poly.pdbx_strand_id
1 'polypeptide(L)'
;MHLKPEKKPSNPYFSSGPCAKRPGWTSDIYAKAILGRSHRSKKALSRIKEVIDLTKFLLKIPNDFYVGIVPASDTGAIEMLLWSLLGKKPIEVLAWESFGNDWVKDIVNQLKIPNTKVIKAEYGKIVNLNDINFKKDIIFTWNGTTSGVCVPNGNWISDNREGLTICDATSAAFSMKLPWKKLDATTFSWQKVLGGEAQHGVIILSPRAIHRLENFIPNRAIPKIFQLSNKGKVNKKLFTGSTINTPSMLCVEDALDALNWVQKIGGIEKTIELSRKNLITVDQKIKNSLWLEFLPDKDSIRSSTSICLKIKDNILKNYEIDDLKERMNNVFSFLEENNVAYDINSYRDAPIGIRIWGGATVSEKDIAILFDWLEWCFIKFIRK
;
A
#
# COMPACT_ATOMS: atom_id res chain seq x y z
N MET A 1 -38.72 1.75 12.51
CA MET A 1 -37.75 2.85 12.46
C MET A 1 -36.39 2.29 12.87
N HIS A 2 -35.37 2.35 12.04
CA HIS A 2 -34.02 2.06 12.50
C HIS A 2 -33.55 3.23 13.37
N LEU A 3 -33.33 2.96 14.66
CA LEU A 3 -32.82 3.97 15.59
C LEU A 3 -31.37 4.36 15.22
N LYS A 4 -31.04 5.64 15.39
CA LYS A 4 -29.67 6.12 15.21
C LYS A 4 -28.76 5.35 16.18
N PRO A 5 -27.59 4.80 15.72
CA PRO A 5 -26.66 4.15 16.63
C PRO A 5 -26.16 5.11 17.72
N GLU A 6 -26.08 4.64 18.96
CA GLU A 6 -25.56 5.43 20.09
C GLU A 6 -24.04 5.30 20.20
N LYS A 7 -23.52 4.10 19.96
CA LYS A 7 -22.07 3.82 20.07
C LYS A 7 -21.34 4.34 18.85
N LYS A 8 -20.21 4.99 19.08
CA LYS A 8 -19.28 5.42 18.03
C LYS A 8 -18.00 4.57 18.06
N PRO A 9 -17.29 4.43 16.93
CA PRO A 9 -15.94 3.88 16.95
C PRO A 9 -15.05 4.63 17.94
N SER A 10 -14.21 3.91 18.64
CA SER A 10 -13.22 4.51 19.55
C SER A 10 -12.14 5.28 18.78
N ASN A 11 -11.90 4.88 17.54
CA ASN A 11 -11.01 5.55 16.59
C ASN A 11 -11.72 5.69 15.24
N PRO A 12 -12.03 6.92 14.78
CA PRO A 12 -12.74 7.16 13.51
C PRO A 12 -11.83 7.19 12.28
N TYR A 13 -10.52 6.95 12.40
CA TYR A 13 -9.55 7.02 11.30
C TYR A 13 -9.54 5.74 10.48
N PHE A 14 -10.40 5.68 9.44
CA PHE A 14 -10.50 4.55 8.52
C PHE A 14 -9.88 4.84 7.15
N SER A 15 -9.09 5.91 7.03
CA SER A 15 -8.39 6.28 5.80
C SER A 15 -7.45 5.18 5.34
N SER A 16 -7.43 4.93 4.02
CA SER A 16 -6.49 3.99 3.38
C SER A 16 -5.13 4.60 3.03
N GLY A 17 -4.80 5.76 3.61
CA GLY A 17 -3.47 6.37 3.50
C GLY A 17 -3.49 7.89 3.47
N PRO A 18 -2.89 8.53 4.47
CA PRO A 18 -2.30 7.95 5.68
C PRO A 18 -3.30 7.17 6.52
N CYS A 19 -2.82 6.07 7.13
CA CYS A 19 -3.67 5.23 7.98
C CYS A 19 -3.55 5.63 9.45
N ALA A 20 -4.51 5.19 10.27
CA ALA A 20 -4.48 5.40 11.71
C ALA A 20 -3.13 5.01 12.32
N LYS A 21 -2.66 5.78 13.28
CA LYS A 21 -1.51 5.44 14.11
C LYS A 21 -1.77 4.13 14.89
N ARG A 22 -0.70 3.45 15.31
CA ARG A 22 -0.82 2.27 16.15
C ARG A 22 -1.62 2.55 17.45
N PRO A 23 -2.31 1.57 18.00
CA PRO A 23 -2.98 1.73 19.29
C PRO A 23 -2.03 2.23 20.38
N GLY A 24 -2.47 3.23 21.16
CA GLY A 24 -1.67 3.83 22.22
C GLY A 24 -0.50 4.70 21.75
N TRP A 25 -0.48 5.14 20.50
CA TRP A 25 0.50 6.12 20.02
C TRP A 25 0.28 7.48 20.70
N THR A 26 1.37 8.12 21.09
CA THR A 26 1.40 9.52 21.56
C THR A 26 2.59 10.25 20.97
N SER A 27 2.55 11.57 20.93
CA SER A 27 3.65 12.41 20.45
C SER A 27 4.93 12.32 21.29
N ASP A 28 4.88 11.71 22.46
CA ASP A 28 6.05 11.51 23.34
C ASP A 28 7.16 10.68 22.68
N ILE A 29 6.82 9.90 21.63
CA ILE A 29 7.80 9.18 20.84
C ILE A 29 8.88 10.09 20.24
N TYR A 30 8.58 11.38 20.04
CA TYR A 30 9.51 12.36 19.49
C TYR A 30 10.43 13.00 20.51
N ALA A 31 10.22 12.78 21.82
CA ALA A 31 11.02 13.40 22.88
C ALA A 31 12.54 13.10 22.78
N LYS A 32 12.87 11.97 22.17
CA LYS A 32 14.27 11.53 21.95
C LYS A 32 14.75 11.68 20.50
N ALA A 33 13.95 12.31 19.64
CA ALA A 33 14.29 12.48 18.24
C ALA A 33 15.57 13.31 18.07
N ILE A 34 16.39 12.92 17.11
CA ILE A 34 17.65 13.60 16.81
C ILE A 34 17.36 14.79 15.89
N LEU A 35 16.94 15.90 16.48
CA LEU A 35 16.61 17.13 15.77
C LEU A 35 17.76 18.13 15.81
N GLY A 36 17.86 18.99 14.78
CA GLY A 36 18.88 20.03 14.68
C GLY A 36 20.33 19.51 14.54
N ARG A 37 20.51 18.23 14.26
CA ARG A 37 21.83 17.62 14.06
C ARG A 37 21.94 16.98 12.67
N SER A 38 23.19 16.85 12.20
CA SER A 38 23.43 16.17 10.93
C SER A 38 22.89 14.74 10.93
N HIS A 39 22.10 14.40 9.94
CA HIS A 39 21.65 13.01 9.67
C HIS A 39 22.81 12.04 9.36
N ARG A 40 24.03 12.59 9.14
CA ARG A 40 25.28 11.81 8.94
C ARG A 40 26.04 11.59 10.24
N SER A 41 25.56 12.10 11.37
CA SER A 41 26.14 11.79 12.67
C SER A 41 25.99 10.30 12.98
N LYS A 42 26.91 9.72 13.76
CA LYS A 42 26.86 8.30 14.15
C LYS A 42 25.50 7.92 14.76
N LYS A 43 24.91 8.78 15.61
CA LYS A 43 23.61 8.56 16.22
C LYS A 43 22.47 8.51 15.20
N ALA A 44 22.43 9.48 14.26
CA ALA A 44 21.37 9.50 13.25
C ALA A 44 21.47 8.31 12.27
N LEU A 45 22.69 8.00 11.80
CA LEU A 45 22.91 6.82 10.97
C LEU A 45 22.51 5.52 11.67
N SER A 46 22.78 5.39 12.98
CA SER A 46 22.37 4.24 13.78
C SER A 46 20.84 4.11 13.84
N ARG A 47 20.12 5.23 14.01
CA ARG A 47 18.64 5.20 14.03
C ARG A 47 18.04 4.80 12.68
N ILE A 48 18.57 5.35 11.59
CA ILE A 48 18.12 4.98 10.24
C ILE A 48 18.45 3.50 9.95
N LYS A 49 19.62 3.04 10.36
CA LYS A 49 20.00 1.63 10.22
C LYS A 49 19.08 0.71 11.03
N GLU A 50 18.68 1.11 12.22
CA GLU A 50 17.74 0.36 13.07
C GLU A 50 16.39 0.17 12.38
N VAL A 51 15.86 1.19 11.69
CA VAL A 51 14.65 1.05 10.84
C VAL A 51 14.86 -0.01 9.76
N ILE A 52 16.01 0.01 9.07
CA ILE A 52 16.35 -0.96 8.02
C ILE A 52 16.43 -2.38 8.59
N ASP A 53 17.14 -2.55 9.70
CA ASP A 53 17.38 -3.85 10.32
C ASP A 53 16.06 -4.46 10.87
N LEU A 54 15.23 -3.66 11.57
CA LEU A 54 13.93 -4.09 12.06
C LEU A 54 12.96 -4.41 10.90
N THR A 55 12.94 -3.60 9.85
CA THR A 55 12.15 -3.90 8.65
C THR A 55 12.54 -5.24 8.07
N LYS A 56 13.86 -5.48 7.90
CA LYS A 56 14.38 -6.72 7.35
C LYS A 56 14.02 -7.93 8.23
N PHE A 57 14.18 -7.79 9.53
CA PHE A 57 13.88 -8.82 10.51
C PHE A 57 12.38 -9.15 10.56
N LEU A 58 11.52 -8.16 10.72
CA LEU A 58 10.08 -8.34 10.87
C LEU A 58 9.42 -8.89 9.61
N LEU A 59 9.81 -8.41 8.44
CA LEU A 59 9.31 -8.90 7.15
C LEU A 59 9.96 -10.23 6.72
N LYS A 60 10.92 -10.76 7.49
CA LYS A 60 11.67 -11.99 7.18
C LYS A 60 12.33 -11.95 5.80
N ILE A 61 12.89 -10.79 5.45
CA ILE A 61 13.59 -10.59 4.18
C ILE A 61 14.89 -11.40 4.19
N PRO A 62 15.23 -12.15 3.12
CA PRO A 62 16.46 -12.94 3.05
C PRO A 62 17.73 -12.08 3.31
N ASN A 63 18.76 -12.71 3.89
CA ASN A 63 19.96 -11.99 4.30
C ASN A 63 20.75 -11.37 3.14
N ASP A 64 20.67 -11.94 1.95
CA ASP A 64 21.31 -11.48 0.73
C ASP A 64 20.54 -10.35 0.00
N PHE A 65 19.35 -9.98 0.50
CA PHE A 65 18.59 -8.84 0.00
C PHE A 65 19.03 -7.54 0.66
N TYR A 66 18.88 -6.45 -0.05
CA TYR A 66 19.22 -5.10 0.38
C TYR A 66 17.96 -4.30 0.66
N VAL A 67 17.91 -3.61 1.79
CA VAL A 67 16.81 -2.73 2.20
C VAL A 67 17.33 -1.32 2.34
N GLY A 68 16.68 -0.36 1.70
CA GLY A 68 17.08 1.05 1.73
C GLY A 68 15.90 1.99 1.92
N ILE A 69 16.15 3.12 2.57
CA ILE A 69 15.17 4.19 2.76
C ILE A 69 15.43 5.28 1.73
N VAL A 70 14.40 5.68 1.00
CA VAL A 70 14.44 6.62 -0.10
C VAL A 70 13.39 7.72 0.08
N PRO A 71 13.53 8.88 -0.59
CA PRO A 71 12.57 9.97 -0.43
C PRO A 71 11.25 9.74 -1.17
N ALA A 72 10.27 10.61 -0.86
CA ALA A 72 9.00 10.81 -1.57
C ALA A 72 8.04 9.60 -1.52
N SER A 73 7.93 8.97 -0.35
CA SER A 73 7.01 7.84 -0.10
C SER A 73 7.21 6.68 -1.09
N ASP A 74 6.18 5.89 -1.34
CA ASP A 74 6.26 4.82 -2.33
C ASP A 74 6.33 5.35 -3.76
N THR A 75 5.72 6.49 -4.07
CA THR A 75 5.82 7.10 -5.39
C THR A 75 7.28 7.27 -5.79
N GLY A 76 8.10 7.91 -4.93
CA GLY A 76 9.53 8.06 -5.21
C GLY A 76 10.28 6.73 -5.22
N ALA A 77 9.89 5.76 -4.38
CA ALA A 77 10.51 4.45 -4.33
C ALA A 77 10.29 3.65 -5.62
N ILE A 78 9.05 3.54 -6.09
CA ILE A 78 8.74 2.80 -7.30
C ILE A 78 9.32 3.49 -8.56
N GLU A 79 9.17 4.81 -8.70
CA GLU A 79 9.76 5.56 -9.82
C GLU A 79 11.29 5.38 -9.85
N MET A 80 11.97 5.43 -8.70
CA MET A 80 13.41 5.16 -8.62
C MET A 80 13.76 3.78 -9.20
N LEU A 81 12.96 2.75 -8.92
CA LEU A 81 13.15 1.42 -9.50
C LEU A 81 12.88 1.40 -10.99
N LEU A 82 11.79 2.04 -11.46
CA LEU A 82 11.44 2.08 -12.87
C LEU A 82 12.54 2.80 -13.68
N TRP A 83 13.01 3.96 -13.21
CA TRP A 83 14.08 4.73 -13.88
C TRP A 83 15.42 4.02 -13.89
N SER A 84 15.75 3.27 -12.83
CA SER A 84 17.06 2.63 -12.68
C SER A 84 17.17 1.22 -13.27
N LEU A 85 16.08 0.44 -13.32
CA LEU A 85 16.11 -0.97 -13.66
C LEU A 85 15.58 -1.31 -15.06
N LEU A 86 14.60 -0.51 -15.58
CA LEU A 86 13.88 -0.85 -16.79
C LEU A 86 14.63 -0.47 -18.06
N GLY A 87 14.38 -1.22 -19.17
CA GLY A 87 14.88 -0.96 -20.50
C GLY A 87 15.94 -1.96 -21.00
N LYS A 88 16.40 -2.88 -20.15
CA LYS A 88 17.28 -3.99 -20.59
C LYS A 88 16.49 -5.10 -21.25
N LYS A 89 15.25 -5.33 -20.83
CA LYS A 89 14.34 -6.34 -21.38
C LYS A 89 13.02 -5.71 -21.77
N PRO A 90 12.23 -6.36 -22.65
CA PRO A 90 10.83 -5.98 -22.85
C PRO A 90 10.06 -6.04 -21.54
N ILE A 91 8.91 -5.37 -21.48
CA ILE A 91 8.16 -5.18 -20.25
C ILE A 91 6.72 -5.71 -20.40
N GLU A 92 6.20 -6.30 -19.33
CA GLU A 92 4.76 -6.42 -19.09
C GLU A 92 4.41 -5.66 -17.82
N VAL A 93 3.54 -4.66 -17.90
CA VAL A 93 3.03 -3.91 -16.77
C VAL A 93 1.57 -4.26 -16.53
N LEU A 94 1.26 -4.69 -15.31
CA LEU A 94 -0.05 -5.19 -14.92
C LEU A 94 -0.76 -4.14 -14.08
N ALA A 95 -2.00 -3.78 -14.43
CA ALA A 95 -2.77 -2.78 -13.70
C ALA A 95 -4.24 -3.16 -13.56
N TRP A 96 -4.79 -2.98 -12.36
CA TRP A 96 -6.21 -3.21 -12.02
C TRP A 96 -6.76 -2.17 -11.04
N GLU A 97 -6.07 -1.02 -10.95
CA GLU A 97 -6.48 0.11 -10.11
C GLU A 97 -5.63 1.36 -10.43
N SER A 98 -5.91 2.50 -9.77
CA SER A 98 -5.33 3.80 -10.10
C SER A 98 -3.80 3.83 -10.00
N PHE A 99 -3.19 3.34 -8.91
CA PHE A 99 -1.72 3.39 -8.74
C PHE A 99 -1.01 2.53 -9.78
N GLY A 100 -1.49 1.31 -10.03
CA GLY A 100 -0.96 0.49 -11.12
C GLY A 100 -1.07 1.17 -12.48
N ASN A 101 -2.14 1.94 -12.73
CA ASN A 101 -2.26 2.77 -13.93
C ASN A 101 -1.28 3.94 -13.96
N ASP A 102 -0.90 4.51 -12.82
CA ASP A 102 0.13 5.56 -12.77
C ASP A 102 1.50 4.97 -13.14
N TRP A 103 1.85 3.77 -12.67
CA TRP A 103 3.07 3.07 -13.13
C TRP A 103 3.05 2.75 -14.63
N VAL A 104 1.87 2.46 -15.21
CA VAL A 104 1.72 2.35 -16.68
C VAL A 104 2.05 3.66 -17.36
N LYS A 105 1.52 4.81 -16.87
CA LYS A 105 1.80 6.14 -17.43
C LYS A 105 3.29 6.47 -17.38
N ASP A 106 3.96 6.17 -16.28
CA ASP A 106 5.40 6.39 -16.14
C ASP A 106 6.20 5.60 -17.17
N ILE A 107 5.91 4.32 -17.32
CA ILE A 107 6.64 3.45 -18.25
C ILE A 107 6.36 3.82 -19.70
N VAL A 108 5.10 4.06 -20.07
CA VAL A 108 4.68 4.28 -21.45
C VAL A 108 4.87 5.72 -21.89
N ASN A 109 4.47 6.70 -21.04
CA ASN A 109 4.42 8.11 -21.46
C ASN A 109 5.68 8.88 -21.06
N GLN A 110 6.29 8.59 -19.90
CA GLN A 110 7.47 9.31 -19.41
C GLN A 110 8.76 8.61 -19.86
N LEU A 111 8.93 7.34 -19.51
CA LEU A 111 10.12 6.57 -19.87
C LEU A 111 10.13 6.16 -21.35
N LYS A 112 8.96 6.05 -21.99
CA LYS A 112 8.77 5.68 -23.40
C LYS A 112 9.53 4.42 -23.78
N ILE A 113 9.50 3.40 -22.89
CA ILE A 113 10.26 2.18 -23.11
C ILE A 113 9.59 1.37 -24.24
N PRO A 114 10.32 1.05 -25.31
CA PRO A 114 9.79 0.27 -26.41
C PRO A 114 9.45 -1.16 -25.96
N ASN A 115 8.57 -1.82 -26.71
CA ASN A 115 8.15 -3.21 -26.43
C ASN A 115 7.54 -3.42 -25.06
N THR A 116 6.82 -2.41 -24.56
CA THR A 116 6.01 -2.48 -23.35
C THR A 116 4.62 -3.00 -23.70
N LYS A 117 4.22 -4.12 -23.08
CA LYS A 117 2.85 -4.64 -23.12
C LYS A 117 2.13 -4.26 -21.85
N VAL A 118 1.03 -3.54 -21.99
CA VAL A 118 0.14 -3.18 -20.89
C VAL A 118 -0.97 -4.22 -20.79
N ILE A 119 -1.17 -4.80 -19.59
CA ILE A 119 -2.20 -5.78 -19.31
C ILE A 119 -3.08 -5.20 -18.19
N LYS A 120 -4.35 -4.94 -18.50
CA LYS A 120 -5.28 -4.26 -17.59
C LYS A 120 -6.47 -5.14 -17.25
N ALA A 121 -6.99 -4.96 -16.04
CA ALA A 121 -8.30 -5.42 -15.64
C ALA A 121 -9.14 -4.22 -15.13
N GLU A 122 -10.44 -4.37 -15.14
CA GLU A 122 -11.38 -3.41 -14.57
C GLU A 122 -11.31 -3.43 -13.03
N TYR A 123 -11.83 -2.38 -12.41
CA TYR A 123 -11.99 -2.34 -10.95
C TYR A 123 -12.77 -3.55 -10.45
N GLY A 124 -12.28 -4.15 -9.37
CA GLY A 124 -12.85 -5.36 -8.78
C GLY A 124 -12.37 -6.67 -9.43
N LYS A 125 -11.61 -6.60 -10.52
CA LYS A 125 -11.05 -7.79 -11.21
C LYS A 125 -9.51 -7.76 -11.18
N ILE A 126 -8.90 -8.92 -11.35
CA ILE A 126 -7.46 -9.07 -11.55
C ILE A 126 -7.17 -9.61 -12.96
N VAL A 127 -6.02 -9.26 -13.52
CA VAL A 127 -5.55 -9.81 -14.80
C VAL A 127 -5.34 -11.33 -14.73
N ASN A 128 -5.36 -12.03 -15.85
CA ASN A 128 -5.02 -13.45 -15.88
C ASN A 128 -3.53 -13.65 -15.60
N LEU A 129 -3.18 -14.02 -14.39
CA LEU A 129 -1.80 -14.19 -13.93
C LEU A 129 -1.09 -15.39 -14.59
N ASN A 130 -1.82 -16.33 -15.22
CA ASN A 130 -1.23 -17.48 -15.91
C ASN A 130 -0.65 -17.13 -17.28
N ASP A 131 -1.03 -15.98 -17.86
CA ASP A 131 -0.63 -15.57 -19.21
C ASP A 131 0.61 -14.65 -19.22
N ILE A 132 1.26 -14.49 -18.06
CA ILE A 132 2.39 -13.57 -17.89
C ILE A 132 3.68 -14.18 -18.42
N ASN A 133 4.41 -13.39 -19.23
CA ASN A 133 5.65 -13.83 -19.85
C ASN A 133 6.89 -13.43 -19.03
N PHE A 134 7.39 -14.33 -18.22
CA PHE A 134 8.53 -14.13 -17.33
C PHE A 134 9.91 -14.03 -18.03
N LYS A 135 9.97 -14.05 -19.36
CA LYS A 135 11.17 -13.61 -20.12
C LYS A 135 11.31 -12.08 -20.08
N LYS A 136 10.24 -11.37 -19.76
CA LYS A 136 10.14 -9.91 -19.66
C LYS A 136 10.29 -9.43 -18.23
N ASP A 137 10.57 -8.14 -18.03
CA ASP A 137 10.44 -7.49 -16.76
C ASP A 137 8.94 -7.29 -16.44
N ILE A 138 8.50 -7.67 -15.25
CA ILE A 138 7.10 -7.61 -14.84
C ILE A 138 6.93 -6.57 -13.75
N ILE A 139 6.03 -5.62 -13.95
CA ILE A 139 5.69 -4.57 -12.98
C ILE A 139 4.24 -4.73 -12.56
N PHE A 140 3.98 -4.74 -11.27
CA PHE A 140 2.63 -4.89 -10.73
C PHE A 140 2.51 -4.37 -9.29
N THR A 141 1.28 -4.09 -8.88
CA THR A 141 0.93 -3.76 -7.50
C THR A 141 0.45 -5.02 -6.79
N TRP A 142 1.04 -5.39 -5.64
CA TRP A 142 0.59 -6.58 -4.89
C TRP A 142 -0.83 -6.44 -4.37
N ASN A 143 -1.18 -5.27 -3.90
CA ASN A 143 -2.48 -4.97 -3.32
C ASN A 143 -3.00 -3.63 -3.82
N GLY A 144 -4.05 -3.65 -4.63
CA GLY A 144 -4.66 -2.47 -5.20
C GLY A 144 -5.46 -1.68 -4.18
N THR A 145 -4.86 -0.60 -3.68
CA THR A 145 -5.44 0.24 -2.63
C THR A 145 -6.78 0.88 -3.03
N THR A 146 -7.00 1.10 -4.32
CA THR A 146 -8.21 1.78 -4.81
C THR A 146 -9.28 0.84 -5.35
N SER A 147 -8.93 -0.44 -5.59
CA SER A 147 -9.85 -1.47 -6.09
C SER A 147 -10.20 -2.53 -5.06
N GLY A 148 -9.44 -2.64 -3.96
CA GLY A 148 -9.57 -3.71 -2.99
C GLY A 148 -9.16 -5.09 -3.51
N VAL A 149 -8.45 -5.13 -4.65
CA VAL A 149 -7.99 -6.37 -5.31
C VAL A 149 -6.54 -6.64 -4.98
N CYS A 150 -6.24 -7.80 -4.42
CA CYS A 150 -4.86 -8.23 -4.16
C CYS A 150 -4.47 -9.47 -4.97
N VAL A 151 -3.18 -9.62 -5.19
CA VAL A 151 -2.59 -10.86 -5.71
C VAL A 151 -2.81 -11.98 -4.68
N PRO A 152 -3.42 -13.12 -5.07
CA PRO A 152 -3.79 -14.16 -4.12
C PRO A 152 -2.58 -14.85 -3.46
N ASN A 153 -1.51 -15.03 -4.22
CA ASN A 153 -0.24 -15.62 -3.75
C ASN A 153 0.86 -15.43 -4.79
N GLY A 154 2.08 -15.93 -4.53
CA GLY A 154 3.22 -15.83 -5.44
C GLY A 154 3.41 -17.05 -6.38
N ASN A 155 2.50 -18.01 -6.42
CA ASN A 155 2.68 -19.25 -7.18
C ASN A 155 2.71 -19.03 -8.70
N TRP A 156 2.05 -17.98 -9.17
CA TRP A 156 2.05 -17.59 -10.58
C TRP A 156 3.41 -17.05 -11.07
N ILE A 157 4.28 -16.58 -10.16
CA ILE A 157 5.59 -16.06 -10.52
C ILE A 157 6.56 -17.23 -10.74
N SER A 158 7.09 -17.36 -11.95
CA SER A 158 8.02 -18.42 -12.33
C SER A 158 9.34 -18.34 -11.56
N ASP A 159 9.83 -19.48 -11.07
CA ASP A 159 11.16 -19.58 -10.49
C ASP A 159 12.27 -19.44 -11.55
N ASN A 160 11.99 -19.87 -12.79
CA ASN A 160 12.91 -19.79 -13.94
C ASN A 160 12.74 -18.50 -14.75
N ARG A 161 12.31 -17.42 -14.11
CA ARG A 161 12.12 -16.12 -14.77
C ARG A 161 13.45 -15.52 -15.24
N GLU A 162 13.47 -15.00 -16.45
CA GLU A 162 14.62 -14.27 -16.98
C GLU A 162 14.56 -12.77 -16.67
N GLY A 163 13.35 -12.20 -16.67
CA GLY A 163 13.10 -10.80 -16.30
C GLY A 163 13.10 -10.58 -14.81
N LEU A 164 13.03 -9.32 -14.39
CA LEU A 164 12.82 -8.92 -13.00
C LEU A 164 11.33 -8.81 -12.68
N THR A 165 10.95 -9.15 -11.46
CA THR A 165 9.63 -8.85 -10.90
C THR A 165 9.76 -7.63 -9.99
N ILE A 166 9.10 -6.55 -10.37
CA ILE A 166 9.08 -5.26 -9.66
C ILE A 166 7.69 -5.05 -9.09
N CYS A 167 7.60 -4.95 -7.78
CA CYS A 167 6.34 -5.01 -7.04
C CYS A 167 6.16 -3.80 -6.12
N ASP A 168 5.11 -3.01 -6.37
CA ASP A 168 4.59 -2.10 -5.36
C ASP A 168 3.79 -2.91 -4.33
N ALA A 169 4.28 -2.98 -3.10
CA ALA A 169 3.66 -3.69 -1.98
C ALA A 169 3.19 -2.74 -0.86
N THR A 170 2.94 -1.48 -1.18
CA THR A 170 2.69 -0.41 -0.22
C THR A 170 1.59 -0.72 0.77
N SER A 171 0.46 -1.22 0.33
CA SER A 171 -0.65 -1.61 1.22
C SER A 171 -0.66 -3.11 1.57
N ALA A 172 0.36 -3.86 1.16
CA ALA A 172 0.53 -5.29 1.45
C ALA A 172 1.59 -5.56 2.53
N ALA A 173 2.70 -4.81 2.51
CA ALA A 173 3.79 -4.97 3.48
C ALA A 173 3.25 -4.89 4.91
N PHE A 174 3.70 -5.80 5.78
CA PHE A 174 3.24 -6.02 7.15
C PHE A 174 1.80 -6.53 7.32
N SER A 175 1.03 -6.75 6.24
CA SER A 175 -0.33 -7.31 6.33
C SER A 175 -0.56 -8.54 5.46
N MET A 176 0.37 -8.82 4.57
CA MET A 176 0.31 -9.96 3.67
C MET A 176 1.66 -10.67 3.61
N LYS A 177 1.64 -11.99 3.41
CA LYS A 177 2.87 -12.77 3.24
C LYS A 177 3.42 -12.55 1.83
N LEU A 178 4.59 -11.93 1.74
CA LEU A 178 5.27 -11.68 0.48
C LEU A 178 6.31 -12.78 0.18
N PRO A 179 6.33 -13.35 -1.03
CA PRO A 179 7.26 -14.42 -1.43
C PRO A 179 8.59 -13.82 -1.89
N TRP A 180 9.45 -13.39 -0.96
CA TRP A 180 10.68 -12.64 -1.25
C TRP A 180 11.53 -13.23 -2.36
N LYS A 181 11.71 -14.57 -2.41
CA LYS A 181 12.49 -15.24 -3.46
C LYS A 181 11.94 -15.05 -4.87
N LYS A 182 10.67 -14.62 -5.00
CA LYS A 182 9.98 -14.37 -6.27
C LYS A 182 9.88 -12.89 -6.62
N LEU A 183 10.26 -11.99 -5.70
CA LEU A 183 10.22 -10.54 -5.88
C LEU A 183 11.64 -10.01 -5.98
N ASP A 184 11.99 -9.43 -7.14
CA ASP A 184 13.36 -8.95 -7.38
C ASP A 184 13.57 -7.52 -6.88
N ALA A 185 12.56 -6.66 -7.02
CA ALA A 185 12.55 -5.33 -6.46
C ALA A 185 11.16 -5.03 -5.91
N THR A 186 11.08 -4.61 -4.66
CA THR A 186 9.80 -4.36 -3.96
C THR A 186 9.87 -3.01 -3.28
N THR A 187 8.75 -2.30 -3.29
CA THR A 187 8.60 -1.02 -2.60
C THR A 187 7.44 -1.02 -1.63
N PHE A 188 7.54 -0.18 -0.62
CA PHE A 188 6.43 0.22 0.25
C PHE A 188 6.77 1.52 0.96
N SER A 189 5.80 2.08 1.68
CA SER A 189 5.99 3.26 2.52
C SER A 189 5.25 3.13 3.86
N TRP A 190 5.65 3.95 4.84
CA TRP A 190 5.28 3.74 6.25
C TRP A 190 3.84 4.12 6.60
N GLN A 191 3.16 4.95 5.79
CA GLN A 191 1.83 5.48 6.09
C GLN A 191 0.67 4.49 5.94
N LYS A 192 0.94 3.23 5.62
CA LYS A 192 -0.07 2.17 5.47
C LYS A 192 -0.16 1.31 6.74
N VAL A 193 0.25 0.06 6.68
CA VAL A 193 0.07 -0.90 7.79
C VAL A 193 0.76 -0.48 9.09
N LEU A 194 1.88 0.23 8.98
CA LEU A 194 2.60 0.76 10.15
C LEU A 194 1.91 2.00 10.77
N GLY A 195 1.05 2.68 10.03
CA GLY A 195 0.43 3.93 10.48
C GLY A 195 1.44 5.06 10.70
N GLY A 196 2.60 4.99 10.05
CA GLY A 196 3.65 6.01 10.12
C GLY A 196 3.40 7.18 9.16
N GLU A 197 4.31 8.17 9.15
CA GLU A 197 4.27 9.28 8.21
C GLU A 197 4.86 8.91 6.84
N ALA A 198 4.33 9.51 5.77
CA ALA A 198 4.57 9.12 4.38
C ALA A 198 5.87 9.65 3.74
N GLN A 199 6.69 10.39 4.46
CA GLN A 199 7.84 11.13 3.92
C GLN A 199 8.84 10.25 3.15
N HIS A 200 8.97 8.97 3.51
CA HIS A 200 9.96 8.06 2.95
C HIS A 200 9.31 6.82 2.36
N GLY A 201 9.91 6.35 1.27
CA GLY A 201 9.70 5.02 0.74
C GLY A 201 10.78 4.05 1.21
N VAL A 202 10.50 2.78 1.08
CA VAL A 202 11.44 1.69 1.32
C VAL A 202 11.58 0.89 0.04
N ILE A 203 12.83 0.63 -0.36
CA ILE A 203 13.16 -0.28 -1.46
C ILE A 203 13.79 -1.55 -0.92
N ILE A 204 13.40 -2.68 -1.48
CA ILE A 204 13.93 -4.01 -1.15
C ILE A 204 14.42 -4.63 -2.45
N LEU A 205 15.70 -4.92 -2.56
CA LEU A 205 16.34 -5.39 -3.78
C LEU A 205 16.94 -6.78 -3.59
N SER A 206 16.58 -7.71 -4.45
CA SER A 206 17.19 -9.03 -4.52
C SER A 206 18.61 -8.97 -5.11
N PRO A 207 19.43 -10.02 -4.96
CA PRO A 207 20.70 -10.12 -5.68
C PRO A 207 20.57 -9.96 -7.20
N ARG A 208 19.44 -10.39 -7.80
CA ARG A 208 19.16 -10.22 -9.25
C ARG A 208 18.96 -8.75 -9.61
N ALA A 209 18.25 -7.98 -8.78
CA ALA A 209 18.10 -6.53 -8.99
C ALA A 209 19.43 -5.80 -8.83
N ILE A 210 20.24 -6.17 -7.84
CA ILE A 210 21.59 -5.62 -7.66
C ILE A 210 22.46 -5.94 -8.88
N HIS A 211 22.47 -7.19 -9.36
CA HIS A 211 23.20 -7.58 -10.55
C HIS A 211 22.75 -6.78 -11.80
N ARG A 212 21.44 -6.47 -11.93
CA ARG A 212 20.93 -5.59 -12.98
C ARG A 212 21.52 -4.19 -12.89
N LEU A 213 21.57 -3.59 -11.69
CA LEU A 213 22.14 -2.25 -11.47
C LEU A 213 23.65 -2.18 -11.74
N GLU A 214 24.37 -3.28 -11.54
CA GLU A 214 25.81 -3.37 -11.80
C GLU A 214 26.13 -3.58 -13.29
N ASN A 215 25.24 -4.22 -14.05
CA ASN A 215 25.49 -4.66 -15.42
C ASN A 215 24.56 -4.01 -16.48
N PHE A 216 23.84 -2.96 -16.10
CA PHE A 216 22.98 -2.21 -17.01
C PHE A 216 22.98 -0.73 -16.65
N ILE A 217 23.27 0.10 -17.63
CA ILE A 217 23.18 1.56 -17.53
C ILE A 217 22.04 1.99 -18.48
N PRO A 218 20.93 2.52 -17.93
CA PRO A 218 19.85 3.02 -18.78
C PRO A 218 20.30 4.15 -19.69
N ASN A 219 19.89 4.11 -20.96
CA ASN A 219 20.17 5.18 -21.93
C ASN A 219 19.15 6.32 -21.78
N ARG A 220 19.17 6.98 -20.61
CA ARG A 220 18.31 8.12 -20.28
C ARG A 220 18.92 8.92 -19.15
N ALA A 221 18.52 10.18 -19.03
CA ALA A 221 18.85 10.98 -17.86
C ALA A 221 18.16 10.43 -16.62
N ILE A 222 18.92 10.20 -15.56
CA ILE A 222 18.41 9.77 -14.27
C ILE A 222 18.69 10.90 -13.26
N PRO A 223 17.66 11.56 -12.71
CA PRO A 223 17.84 12.54 -11.65
C PRO A 223 18.64 11.96 -10.48
N LYS A 224 19.48 12.77 -9.85
CA LYS A 224 20.33 12.33 -8.72
C LYS A 224 19.55 11.59 -7.65
N ILE A 225 18.33 12.00 -7.40
CA ILE A 225 17.45 11.42 -6.39
C ILE A 225 16.98 10.00 -6.74
N PHE A 226 17.05 9.62 -8.01
CA PHE A 226 16.71 8.28 -8.50
C PHE A 226 17.93 7.39 -8.77
N GLN A 227 19.15 7.89 -8.55
CA GLN A 227 20.36 7.14 -8.85
C GLN A 227 20.68 6.07 -7.79
N LEU A 228 20.35 4.82 -8.07
CA LEU A 228 20.75 3.66 -7.28
C LEU A 228 22.18 3.20 -7.60
N SER A 229 22.65 3.47 -8.81
CA SER A 229 24.01 3.17 -9.23
C SER A 229 24.61 4.31 -10.05
N ASN A 230 25.94 4.42 -10.07
CA ASN A 230 26.68 5.34 -10.91
C ASN A 230 27.74 4.55 -11.66
N LYS A 231 27.66 4.54 -13.00
CA LYS A 231 28.56 3.78 -13.90
C LYS A 231 28.73 2.32 -13.47
N GLY A 232 27.61 1.63 -13.14
CA GLY A 232 27.62 0.25 -12.69
C GLY A 232 28.05 0.03 -11.23
N LYS A 233 28.36 1.10 -10.48
CA LYS A 233 28.67 1.00 -9.05
C LYS A 233 27.42 1.31 -8.22
N VAL A 234 26.85 0.30 -7.59
CA VAL A 234 25.70 0.43 -6.71
C VAL A 234 26.05 1.22 -5.47
N ASN A 235 25.18 2.16 -5.07
CA ASN A 235 25.35 2.93 -3.84
C ASN A 235 25.03 2.07 -2.59
N LYS A 236 25.95 1.18 -2.21
CA LYS A 236 25.78 0.26 -1.07
C LYS A 236 25.60 0.98 0.27
N LYS A 237 26.02 2.25 0.40
CA LYS A 237 25.84 3.04 1.63
C LYS A 237 24.35 3.31 1.92
N LEU A 238 23.51 3.35 0.89
CA LEU A 238 22.05 3.50 1.04
C LEU A 238 21.45 2.40 1.94
N PHE A 239 21.98 1.20 1.85
CA PHE A 239 21.48 0.03 2.59
C PHE A 239 22.08 -0.10 4.01
N THR A 240 22.87 0.87 4.42
CA THR A 240 23.49 0.95 5.77
C THR A 240 23.09 2.21 6.54
N GLY A 241 22.03 2.91 6.07
CA GLY A 241 21.48 4.09 6.73
C GLY A 241 21.91 5.44 6.14
N SER A 242 22.74 5.44 5.08
CA SER A 242 23.13 6.67 4.39
C SER A 242 22.14 7.02 3.29
N THR A 243 21.23 7.93 3.56
CA THR A 243 20.17 8.33 2.61
C THR A 243 20.71 9.19 1.47
N ILE A 244 19.99 9.21 0.32
CA ILE A 244 20.37 10.01 -0.86
C ILE A 244 20.29 11.50 -0.58
N ASN A 245 19.27 11.92 0.17
CA ASN A 245 19.03 13.29 0.62
C ASN A 245 18.90 13.33 2.15
N THR A 246 18.69 14.52 2.71
CA THR A 246 18.42 14.67 4.15
C THR A 246 17.04 14.10 4.49
N PRO A 247 16.96 13.06 5.35
CA PRO A 247 15.68 12.47 5.76
C PRO A 247 15.03 13.28 6.88
N SER A 248 13.75 13.09 7.09
CA SER A 248 13.05 13.55 8.29
C SER A 248 13.34 12.61 9.46
N MET A 249 14.06 13.09 10.47
CA MET A 249 14.33 12.28 11.67
C MET A 249 13.08 12.07 12.53
N LEU A 250 12.06 12.95 12.44
CA LEU A 250 10.75 12.71 13.06
C LEU A 250 10.07 11.49 12.45
N CYS A 251 10.04 11.38 11.12
CA CYS A 251 9.46 10.22 10.45
C CYS A 251 10.26 8.94 10.70
N VAL A 252 11.57 9.03 10.88
CA VAL A 252 12.41 7.89 11.28
C VAL A 252 12.01 7.38 12.67
N GLU A 253 11.83 8.27 13.65
CA GLU A 253 11.39 7.89 15.00
C GLU A 253 9.97 7.32 14.99
N ASP A 254 9.05 7.90 14.22
CA ASP A 254 7.68 7.39 14.05
C ASP A 254 7.67 5.97 13.45
N ALA A 255 8.49 5.74 12.43
CA ALA A 255 8.65 4.42 11.83
C ALA A 255 9.24 3.40 12.81
N LEU A 256 10.23 3.80 13.62
CA LEU A 256 10.81 2.94 14.65
C LEU A 256 9.80 2.58 15.74
N ASP A 257 9.00 3.54 16.19
CA ASP A 257 7.92 3.29 17.14
C ASP A 257 6.92 2.25 16.59
N ALA A 258 6.49 2.43 15.34
CA ALA A 258 5.58 1.48 14.69
C ALA A 258 6.20 0.09 14.52
N LEU A 259 7.47 -0.01 14.10
CA LEU A 259 8.18 -1.30 13.97
C LEU A 259 8.35 -2.00 15.32
N ASN A 260 8.71 -1.27 16.37
CA ASN A 260 8.78 -1.80 17.74
C ASN A 260 7.41 -2.27 18.24
N TRP A 261 6.34 -1.56 17.91
CA TRP A 261 4.99 -2.03 18.22
C TRP A 261 4.67 -3.33 17.50
N VAL A 262 4.96 -3.44 16.20
CA VAL A 262 4.78 -4.69 15.44
C VAL A 262 5.55 -5.84 16.11
N GLN A 263 6.80 -5.62 16.49
CA GLN A 263 7.61 -6.62 17.20
C GLN A 263 6.96 -7.04 18.52
N LYS A 264 6.52 -6.06 19.32
CA LYS A 264 5.92 -6.27 20.64
C LYS A 264 4.62 -7.08 20.60
N ILE A 265 3.80 -6.90 19.56
CA ILE A 265 2.51 -7.60 19.45
C ILE A 265 2.63 -9.02 18.88
N GLY A 266 3.82 -9.45 18.43
CA GLY A 266 4.08 -10.79 17.89
C GLY A 266 4.49 -10.83 16.41
N GLY A 267 4.97 -9.70 15.88
CA GLY A 267 5.52 -9.61 14.53
C GLY A 267 4.48 -9.57 13.42
N ILE A 268 4.95 -9.86 12.20
CA ILE A 268 4.11 -9.81 10.98
C ILE A 268 2.94 -10.81 11.02
N GLU A 269 3.10 -11.94 11.67
CA GLU A 269 2.03 -12.93 11.80
C GLU A 269 0.82 -12.33 12.51
N LYS A 270 1.07 -11.51 13.55
CA LYS A 270 -0.01 -10.86 14.30
C LYS A 270 -0.67 -9.74 13.50
N THR A 271 0.09 -8.94 12.76
CA THR A 271 -0.51 -7.90 11.93
C THR A 271 -1.32 -8.48 10.77
N ILE A 272 -0.90 -9.61 10.20
CA ILE A 272 -1.68 -10.38 9.21
C ILE A 272 -2.98 -10.91 9.85
N GLU A 273 -2.89 -11.50 11.06
CA GLU A 273 -4.06 -12.00 11.79
C GLU A 273 -5.10 -10.90 12.03
N LEU A 274 -4.65 -9.73 12.53
CA LEU A 274 -5.51 -8.59 12.80
C LEU A 274 -6.20 -8.09 11.54
N SER A 275 -5.46 -7.93 10.44
CA SER A 275 -6.04 -7.50 9.16
C SER A 275 -7.05 -8.51 8.60
N ARG A 276 -6.79 -9.82 8.76
CA ARG A 276 -7.76 -10.86 8.38
C ARG A 276 -9.02 -10.84 9.22
N LYS A 277 -8.91 -10.63 10.54
CA LYS A 277 -10.07 -10.47 11.42
C LYS A 277 -10.94 -9.29 10.99
N ASN A 278 -10.32 -8.18 10.63
CA ASN A 278 -11.02 -7.01 10.13
C ASN A 278 -11.79 -7.34 8.83
N LEU A 279 -11.18 -8.04 7.88
CA LEU A 279 -11.86 -8.49 6.65
C LEU A 279 -13.02 -9.44 6.95
N ILE A 280 -12.84 -10.39 7.88
CA ILE A 280 -13.91 -11.31 8.30
C ILE A 280 -15.09 -10.54 8.91
N THR A 281 -14.82 -9.53 9.75
CA THR A 281 -15.87 -8.67 10.31
C THR A 281 -16.64 -7.94 9.23
N VAL A 282 -15.94 -7.38 8.22
CA VAL A 282 -16.59 -6.76 7.07
C VAL A 282 -17.43 -7.77 6.30
N ASP A 283 -16.91 -8.98 6.02
CA ASP A 283 -17.65 -10.02 5.31
C ASP A 283 -18.95 -10.41 6.03
N GLN A 284 -18.91 -10.54 7.37
CA GLN A 284 -20.09 -10.79 8.18
C GLN A 284 -21.13 -9.68 8.08
N LYS A 285 -20.69 -8.42 8.13
CA LYS A 285 -21.57 -7.25 8.04
C LYS A 285 -22.17 -7.10 6.64
N ILE A 286 -21.38 -7.33 5.59
CA ILE A 286 -21.82 -7.23 4.19
C ILE A 286 -22.90 -8.26 3.84
N LYS A 287 -22.87 -9.46 4.41
CA LYS A 287 -23.92 -10.47 4.21
C LYS A 287 -25.31 -9.96 4.56
N ASN A 288 -25.39 -9.09 5.55
CA ASN A 288 -26.65 -8.50 6.01
C ASN A 288 -26.88 -7.07 5.53
N SER A 289 -25.92 -6.48 4.79
CA SER A 289 -26.06 -5.11 4.29
C SER A 289 -27.17 -5.00 3.24
N LEU A 290 -27.99 -3.97 3.37
CA LEU A 290 -29.08 -3.68 2.44
C LEU A 290 -28.59 -3.14 1.10
N TRP A 291 -27.39 -2.53 1.06
CA TRP A 291 -26.98 -1.69 -0.05
C TRP A 291 -25.52 -1.84 -0.50
N LEU A 292 -24.65 -2.42 0.33
CA LEU A 292 -23.22 -2.59 0.02
C LEU A 292 -22.90 -4.06 -0.33
N GLU A 293 -21.94 -4.21 -1.24
CA GLU A 293 -21.27 -5.48 -1.54
C GLU A 293 -19.77 -5.22 -1.80
N PHE A 294 -18.95 -6.28 -1.77
CA PHE A 294 -17.55 -6.15 -2.11
C PHE A 294 -17.37 -5.70 -3.56
N LEU A 295 -16.42 -4.78 -3.80
CA LEU A 295 -16.02 -4.42 -5.15
C LEU A 295 -15.25 -5.56 -5.85
N PRO A 296 -14.29 -6.27 -5.20
CA PRO A 296 -13.70 -7.47 -5.79
C PRO A 296 -14.71 -8.59 -6.01
N ASP A 297 -14.74 -9.13 -7.24
CA ASP A 297 -15.71 -10.15 -7.70
C ASP A 297 -15.48 -11.54 -7.10
N LYS A 298 -14.28 -11.83 -6.56
CA LYS A 298 -13.91 -13.12 -5.97
C LYS A 298 -13.28 -12.96 -4.60
N ASP A 299 -13.63 -13.84 -3.68
CA ASP A 299 -13.08 -13.85 -2.31
C ASP A 299 -11.56 -14.00 -2.30
N SER A 300 -11.02 -14.79 -3.23
CA SER A 300 -9.58 -15.10 -3.31
C SER A 300 -8.68 -13.91 -3.63
N ILE A 301 -9.27 -12.83 -4.15
CA ILE A 301 -8.56 -11.59 -4.51
C ILE A 301 -8.94 -10.41 -3.62
N ARG A 302 -9.71 -10.61 -2.55
CA ARG A 302 -10.08 -9.53 -1.63
C ARG A 302 -8.91 -9.09 -0.79
N SER A 303 -8.66 -7.79 -0.78
CA SER A 303 -7.69 -7.16 0.11
C SER A 303 -8.14 -7.20 1.57
N SER A 304 -7.24 -7.56 2.48
CA SER A 304 -7.48 -7.48 3.92
C SER A 304 -7.13 -6.12 4.53
N THR A 305 -6.61 -5.18 3.72
CA THR A 305 -6.20 -3.85 4.16
C THR A 305 -7.03 -2.74 3.56
N SER A 306 -7.02 -2.58 2.26
CA SER A 306 -7.90 -1.62 1.57
C SER A 306 -9.17 -2.35 1.15
N ILE A 307 -10.17 -2.34 2.02
CA ILE A 307 -11.44 -3.03 1.78
C ILE A 307 -12.35 -2.09 1.00
N CYS A 308 -12.55 -2.40 -0.29
CA CYS A 308 -13.39 -1.61 -1.17
C CYS A 308 -14.76 -2.26 -1.34
N LEU A 309 -15.79 -1.46 -1.13
CA LEU A 309 -17.19 -1.83 -1.24
C LEU A 309 -17.86 -0.97 -2.32
N LYS A 310 -18.73 -1.55 -3.11
CA LYS A 310 -19.58 -0.83 -4.06
C LYS A 310 -21.05 -0.89 -3.63
N ILE A 311 -21.84 0.01 -4.18
CA ILE A 311 -23.29 -0.03 -4.01
C ILE A 311 -23.85 -1.14 -4.88
N LYS A 312 -24.78 -1.95 -4.33
CA LYS A 312 -25.43 -3.04 -5.05
C LYS A 312 -26.17 -2.53 -6.30
N ASP A 313 -26.10 -3.27 -7.39
CA ASP A 313 -26.67 -2.87 -8.68
C ASP A 313 -28.18 -2.60 -8.62
N ASN A 314 -28.94 -3.35 -7.79
CA ASN A 314 -30.37 -3.14 -7.59
C ASN A 314 -30.69 -1.80 -6.92
N ILE A 315 -29.77 -1.24 -6.14
CA ILE A 315 -29.91 0.09 -5.55
C ILE A 315 -29.46 1.15 -6.56
N LEU A 316 -28.29 0.93 -7.19
CA LEU A 316 -27.68 1.86 -8.15
C LEU A 316 -28.66 2.26 -9.28
N LYS A 317 -29.45 1.29 -9.78
CA LYS A 317 -30.44 1.50 -10.86
C LYS A 317 -31.54 2.52 -10.53
N ASN A 318 -31.75 2.83 -9.26
CA ASN A 318 -32.80 3.74 -8.81
C ASN A 318 -32.38 5.21 -8.76
N TYR A 319 -31.12 5.50 -9.15
CA TYR A 319 -30.55 6.83 -9.02
C TYR A 319 -29.80 7.26 -10.27
N GLU A 320 -29.89 8.53 -10.60
CA GLU A 320 -28.92 9.18 -11.46
C GLU A 320 -27.56 9.25 -10.74
N ILE A 321 -26.47 9.11 -11.50
CA ILE A 321 -25.11 9.02 -10.94
C ILE A 321 -24.78 10.23 -10.07
N ASP A 322 -25.13 11.42 -10.50
CA ASP A 322 -24.78 12.66 -9.79
C ASP A 322 -25.65 12.85 -8.53
N ASP A 323 -26.95 12.48 -8.54
CA ASP A 323 -27.80 12.43 -7.34
C ASP A 323 -27.21 11.44 -6.31
N LEU A 324 -26.76 10.28 -6.76
CA LEU A 324 -26.16 9.29 -5.86
C LEU A 324 -24.83 9.78 -5.27
N LYS A 325 -23.97 10.44 -6.05
CA LYS A 325 -22.73 11.06 -5.52
C LYS A 325 -23.01 12.09 -4.45
N GLU A 326 -24.01 12.97 -4.68
CA GLU A 326 -24.41 13.97 -3.71
C GLU A 326 -24.89 13.32 -2.40
N ARG A 327 -25.74 12.29 -2.48
CA ARG A 327 -26.21 11.53 -1.32
C ARG A 327 -25.08 10.85 -0.57
N MET A 328 -24.12 10.27 -1.29
CA MET A 328 -22.93 9.67 -0.67
C MET A 328 -22.07 10.74 0.01
N ASN A 329 -21.91 11.92 -0.57
CA ASN A 329 -21.21 13.02 0.09
C ASN A 329 -21.91 13.46 1.38
N ASN A 330 -23.23 13.48 1.40
CA ASN A 330 -24.00 13.76 2.61
C ASN A 330 -23.76 12.68 3.70
N VAL A 331 -23.64 11.41 3.31
CA VAL A 331 -23.25 10.31 4.23
C VAL A 331 -21.86 10.56 4.80
N PHE A 332 -20.87 10.85 3.96
CA PHE A 332 -19.49 11.06 4.42
C PHE A 332 -19.37 12.28 5.33
N SER A 333 -19.94 13.42 4.96
CA SER A 333 -19.95 14.63 5.78
C SER A 333 -20.62 14.37 7.14
N PHE A 334 -21.76 13.67 7.16
CA PHE A 334 -22.45 13.34 8.40
C PHE A 334 -21.61 12.45 9.31
N LEU A 335 -20.92 11.43 8.76
CA LEU A 335 -20.06 10.55 9.55
C LEU A 335 -18.85 11.29 10.12
N GLU A 336 -18.26 12.19 9.33
CA GLU A 336 -17.13 13.03 9.75
C GLU A 336 -17.56 14.01 10.86
N GLU A 337 -18.63 14.79 10.68
CA GLU A 337 -19.17 15.74 11.66
C GLU A 337 -19.54 15.06 13.00
N ASN A 338 -19.96 13.80 12.94
CA ASN A 338 -20.29 13.03 14.13
C ASN A 338 -19.08 12.26 14.71
N ASN A 339 -17.88 12.40 14.17
CA ASN A 339 -16.66 11.68 14.58
C ASN A 339 -16.88 10.14 14.56
N VAL A 340 -17.49 9.64 13.50
CA VAL A 340 -17.74 8.21 13.28
C VAL A 340 -16.74 7.62 12.32
N ALA A 341 -16.48 8.29 11.19
CA ALA A 341 -15.50 7.83 10.21
C ALA A 341 -14.96 9.00 9.37
N TYR A 342 -13.67 8.97 9.13
CA TYR A 342 -12.97 9.90 8.25
C TYR A 342 -12.45 9.20 7.00
N ASP A 343 -12.48 9.91 5.85
CA ASP A 343 -11.81 9.53 4.60
C ASP A 343 -12.17 8.13 4.06
N ILE A 344 -13.43 7.71 4.19
CA ILE A 344 -13.90 6.40 3.73
C ILE A 344 -14.50 6.40 2.32
N ASN A 345 -14.46 7.52 1.62
CA ASN A 345 -14.95 7.62 0.25
C ASN A 345 -14.11 6.77 -0.72
N SER A 346 -14.72 6.32 -1.81
CA SER A 346 -14.02 5.65 -2.90
C SER A 346 -12.98 6.58 -3.54
N TYR A 347 -11.96 5.99 -4.16
CA TYR A 347 -10.94 6.78 -4.85
C TYR A 347 -11.50 7.38 -6.14
N ARG A 348 -10.85 8.43 -6.68
CA ARG A 348 -11.34 9.29 -7.79
C ARG A 348 -11.94 8.53 -8.96
N ASP A 349 -11.22 7.50 -9.44
CA ASP A 349 -11.57 6.74 -10.65
C ASP A 349 -12.27 5.41 -10.32
N ALA A 350 -12.49 5.11 -9.04
CA ALA A 350 -13.16 3.90 -8.59
C ALA A 350 -14.68 4.04 -8.68
N PRO A 351 -15.43 2.94 -8.81
CA PRO A 351 -16.87 2.95 -8.69
C PRO A 351 -17.36 3.62 -7.40
N ILE A 352 -18.56 4.23 -7.45
CA ILE A 352 -19.16 4.86 -6.27
C ILE A 352 -19.31 3.82 -5.16
N GLY A 353 -18.81 4.13 -3.99
CA GLY A 353 -18.82 3.19 -2.87
C GLY A 353 -18.00 3.68 -1.68
N ILE A 354 -17.52 2.75 -0.90
CA ILE A 354 -16.81 3.00 0.36
C ILE A 354 -15.49 2.24 0.34
N ARG A 355 -14.46 2.86 0.89
CA ARG A 355 -13.16 2.25 1.06
C ARG A 355 -12.73 2.35 2.52
N ILE A 356 -12.63 1.23 3.21
CA ILE A 356 -12.31 1.14 4.63
C ILE A 356 -10.92 0.55 4.80
N TRP A 357 -10.09 1.19 5.61
CA TRP A 357 -8.82 0.60 6.01
C TRP A 357 -9.06 -0.53 7.03
N GLY A 358 -8.64 -1.73 6.68
CA GLY A 358 -8.71 -2.92 7.52
C GLY A 358 -7.35 -3.38 8.09
N GLY A 359 -6.28 -2.56 7.96
CA GLY A 359 -4.95 -2.90 8.49
C GLY A 359 -4.91 -3.00 10.02
N ALA A 360 -3.80 -3.50 10.54
CA ALA A 360 -3.64 -3.86 11.96
C ALA A 360 -3.78 -2.70 12.96
N THR A 361 -3.74 -1.45 12.50
CA THR A 361 -3.93 -0.26 13.35
C THR A 361 -5.39 0.08 13.64
N VAL A 362 -6.33 -0.59 12.97
CA VAL A 362 -7.78 -0.44 13.17
C VAL A 362 -8.34 -1.68 13.87
N SER A 363 -9.30 -1.48 14.78
CA SER A 363 -9.90 -2.58 15.51
C SER A 363 -11.14 -3.16 14.80
N GLU A 364 -11.35 -4.48 14.93
CA GLU A 364 -12.56 -5.15 14.44
C GLU A 364 -13.85 -4.59 15.05
N LYS A 365 -13.77 -4.14 16.33
CA LYS A 365 -14.91 -3.55 17.04
C LYS A 365 -15.32 -2.21 16.40
N ASP A 366 -14.35 -1.37 16.08
CA ASP A 366 -14.63 -0.08 15.45
C ASP A 366 -15.21 -0.26 14.04
N ILE A 367 -14.72 -1.25 13.30
CA ILE A 367 -15.30 -1.64 11.99
C ILE A 367 -16.76 -2.09 12.16
N ALA A 368 -17.04 -2.96 13.14
CA ALA A 368 -18.40 -3.44 13.39
C ALA A 368 -19.37 -2.29 13.70
N ILE A 369 -18.95 -1.34 14.55
CA ILE A 369 -19.73 -0.14 14.90
C ILE A 369 -19.91 0.77 13.67
N LEU A 370 -18.87 0.95 12.85
CA LEU A 370 -18.99 1.73 11.62
C LEU A 370 -20.12 1.20 10.72
N PHE A 371 -20.23 -0.12 10.57
CA PHE A 371 -21.27 -0.71 9.74
C PHE A 371 -22.70 -0.45 10.26
N ASP A 372 -22.90 -0.38 11.56
CA ASP A 372 -24.20 -0.02 12.13
C ASP A 372 -24.59 1.43 11.75
N TRP A 373 -23.62 2.34 11.72
CA TRP A 373 -23.82 3.70 11.21
C TRP A 373 -24.04 3.76 9.70
N LEU A 374 -23.32 2.96 8.92
CA LEU A 374 -23.48 2.91 7.46
C LEU A 374 -24.89 2.44 7.07
N GLU A 375 -25.43 1.41 7.72
CA GLU A 375 -26.79 0.95 7.47
C GLU A 375 -27.84 1.99 7.87
N TRP A 376 -27.63 2.70 8.99
CA TRP A 376 -28.50 3.80 9.38
C TRP A 376 -28.42 4.97 8.39
N CYS A 377 -27.22 5.34 7.95
CA CYS A 377 -27.02 6.40 6.96
C CYS A 377 -27.66 6.06 5.60
N PHE A 378 -27.63 4.79 5.18
CA PHE A 378 -28.31 4.35 3.99
C PHE A 378 -29.81 4.70 4.06
N ILE A 379 -30.47 4.36 5.16
CA ILE A 379 -31.90 4.64 5.35
C ILE A 379 -32.18 6.13 5.42
N LYS A 380 -31.31 6.89 6.04
CA LYS A 380 -31.47 8.33 6.28
C LYS A 380 -31.23 9.18 5.04
N PHE A 381 -30.23 8.87 4.24
CA PHE A 381 -29.73 9.76 3.18
C PHE A 381 -29.87 9.17 1.75
N ILE A 382 -29.85 7.84 1.62
CA ILE A 382 -29.82 7.22 0.29
C ILE A 382 -31.18 6.65 -0.05
N ARG A 383 -31.77 5.82 0.80
CA ARG A 383 -33.03 5.12 0.48
C ARG A 383 -34.15 6.13 0.13
N LYS A 384 -34.72 5.94 -1.06
CA LYS A 384 -35.96 6.65 -1.48
C LYS A 384 -37.18 5.99 -0.86
#